data_6173395b6ee591cc0aca689ef331849b
#
_entry.id   6173395b6ee591cc0aca689ef331849b
#
_cell.length_a   1.000
_cell.length_b   1.000
_cell.length_c   1.000
_cell.angle_alpha   90.00
_cell.angle_beta   90.00
_cell.angle_gamma   90.00
#
_symmetry.space_group_name_H-M   'P 1'
#
loop_
_entity.id
_entity.type
_entity.pdbx_description
1 polymer ?
#
loop_
_entity_poly.entity_id
_entity_poly.type
_entity_poly.pdbx_seq_one_letter_code
_entity_poly.pdbx_strand_id
1 'polypeptide(L)'
;MSEFFNNIPKIAYEGKDSKNPLAFKFYNPDEVIAGKTMREQLKFALSWWHTMGGDGTDMFGCGTTNKTWGCDDVTARAKAKVEAAFEIMDKLSIDYYCFHDRDLSPEYGSLGETNEKLRVIVDLCKEKQDATGKKLLWGTAKCFDHPRYMHGAGTSPSADVFAYAAAQIKSAIDATVKLGGQGYVFWGGREGYETLLNTNMGLELDLSLIHISEPTR
;
A
#
# COMPACT_ATOMS: atom_id res chain seq x y z
N MET A 1 14.92 19.74 -0.68
CA MET A 1 13.58 19.12 -0.65
C MET A 1 12.76 19.83 0.40
N SER A 2 11.51 20.20 0.12
CA SER A 2 10.62 20.73 1.15
C SER A 2 10.32 19.63 2.14
N GLU A 3 10.50 19.87 3.42
CA GLU A 3 10.17 18.96 4.50
C GLU A 3 8.65 19.01 4.72
N PHE A 4 7.96 17.88 4.69
CA PHE A 4 6.51 17.78 4.88
C PHE A 4 6.11 17.82 6.36
N PHE A 5 7.00 17.32 7.22
CA PHE A 5 6.76 17.18 8.66
C PHE A 5 7.81 17.95 9.47
N ASN A 6 8.09 19.19 9.08
CA ASN A 6 9.13 20.04 9.65
C ASN A 6 8.98 20.29 11.17
N ASN A 7 7.76 20.20 11.71
CA ASN A 7 7.49 20.38 13.14
C ASN A 7 7.58 19.06 13.94
N ILE A 8 7.88 17.93 13.28
CA ILE A 8 7.99 16.63 13.95
C ILE A 8 9.47 16.21 13.94
N PRO A 9 10.12 16.12 15.12
CA PRO A 9 11.48 15.61 15.20
C PRO A 9 11.53 14.09 14.93
N LYS A 10 12.72 13.53 14.80
CA LYS A 10 12.89 12.08 14.82
C LYS A 10 12.48 11.54 16.20
N ILE A 11 11.56 10.58 16.20
CA ILE A 11 11.00 9.99 17.40
C ILE A 11 11.89 8.83 17.84
N ALA A 12 12.40 8.88 19.06
CA ALA A 12 13.29 7.89 19.63
C ALA A 12 12.67 7.21 20.87
N TYR A 13 13.26 6.12 21.31
CA TYR A 13 12.95 5.52 22.59
C TYR A 13 13.59 6.33 23.72
N GLU A 14 12.79 6.71 24.71
CA GLU A 14 13.22 7.49 25.89
C GLU A 14 12.83 6.81 27.20
N GLY A 15 12.19 5.65 27.15
CA GLY A 15 11.72 4.92 28.31
C GLY A 15 10.38 5.39 28.86
N LYS A 16 9.80 4.56 29.74
CA LYS A 16 8.43 4.71 30.26
C LYS A 16 8.17 6.01 31.03
N ASP A 17 9.20 6.56 31.63
CA ASP A 17 9.07 7.76 32.49
C ASP A 17 9.26 9.08 31.72
N SER A 18 9.55 9.01 30.42
CA SER A 18 9.68 10.20 29.56
C SER A 18 8.42 11.05 29.59
N LYS A 19 8.60 12.37 29.70
CA LYS A 19 7.53 13.37 29.60
C LYS A 19 7.35 13.89 28.17
N ASN A 20 8.21 13.47 27.23
CA ASN A 20 8.09 13.83 25.83
C ASN A 20 6.88 13.11 25.20
N PRO A 21 5.88 13.83 24.66
CA PRO A 21 4.73 13.21 24.00
C PRO A 21 5.10 12.54 22.68
N LEU A 22 6.22 12.94 22.06
CA LEU A 22 6.73 12.42 20.79
C LEU A 22 7.91 11.46 21.01
N ALA A 23 7.83 10.56 22.00
CA ALA A 23 8.83 9.54 22.26
C ALA A 23 8.19 8.16 22.32
N PHE A 24 8.91 7.14 21.88
CA PHE A 24 8.56 5.74 22.17
C PHE A 24 8.91 5.46 23.64
N LYS A 25 7.93 5.00 24.42
CA LYS A 25 8.07 4.78 25.86
C LYS A 25 8.23 3.31 26.22
N PHE A 26 7.69 2.43 25.39
CA PHE A 26 7.64 0.99 25.65
C PHE A 26 8.35 0.16 24.59
N TYR A 27 8.49 0.67 23.39
CA TYR A 27 9.21 0.01 22.30
C TYR A 27 10.66 0.50 22.29
N ASN A 28 11.57 -0.36 22.75
CA ASN A 28 13.00 -0.15 22.60
C ASN A 28 13.52 -0.98 21.42
N PRO A 29 13.87 -0.36 20.28
CA PRO A 29 14.29 -1.07 19.08
C PRO A 29 15.58 -1.87 19.28
N ASP A 30 16.43 -1.47 20.21
CA ASP A 30 17.75 -2.04 20.46
C ASP A 30 17.74 -3.09 21.58
N GLU A 31 16.62 -3.28 22.26
CA GLU A 31 16.48 -4.35 23.27
C GLU A 31 16.64 -5.73 22.64
N VAL A 32 17.53 -6.55 23.21
CA VAL A 32 17.81 -7.90 22.70
C VAL A 32 16.99 -8.93 23.47
N ILE A 33 16.13 -9.65 22.77
CA ILE A 33 15.33 -10.75 23.31
C ILE A 33 15.56 -11.99 22.43
N ALA A 34 15.87 -13.11 23.03
CA ALA A 34 16.19 -14.37 22.34
C ALA A 34 17.25 -14.22 21.22
N GLY A 35 18.27 -13.38 21.46
CA GLY A 35 19.42 -13.21 20.58
C GLY A 35 19.19 -12.28 19.37
N LYS A 36 18.04 -11.60 19.30
CA LYS A 36 17.72 -10.61 18.25
C LYS A 36 17.20 -9.32 18.87
N THR A 37 17.48 -8.20 18.24
CA THR A 37 16.90 -6.92 18.64
C THR A 37 15.39 -6.90 18.40
N MET A 38 14.67 -6.05 19.15
CA MET A 38 13.23 -5.86 18.93
C MET A 38 12.94 -5.38 17.51
N ARG A 39 13.80 -4.55 16.92
CA ARG A 39 13.71 -4.11 15.53
C ARG A 39 13.78 -5.27 14.53
N GLU A 40 14.65 -6.26 14.79
CA GLU A 40 14.77 -7.45 13.92
C GLU A 40 13.58 -8.40 14.07
N GLN A 41 12.94 -8.43 15.24
CA GLN A 41 11.81 -9.31 15.52
C GLN A 41 10.49 -8.69 15.06
N LEU A 42 10.28 -7.39 15.32
CA LEU A 42 9.05 -6.66 15.01
C LEU A 42 9.26 -5.75 13.78
N LYS A 43 8.91 -6.26 12.63
CA LYS A 43 9.00 -5.53 11.35
C LYS A 43 7.79 -4.62 11.18
N PHE A 44 7.87 -3.39 11.68
CA PHE A 44 6.83 -2.39 11.43
C PHE A 44 6.88 -1.89 9.98
N ALA A 45 5.71 -1.84 9.36
CA ALA A 45 5.54 -1.32 8.00
C ALA A 45 4.54 -0.17 7.97
N LEU A 46 4.86 0.88 7.21
CA LEU A 46 3.92 1.93 6.89
C LEU A 46 2.90 1.40 5.88
N SER A 47 1.62 1.43 6.23
CA SER A 47 0.53 1.09 5.32
C SER A 47 0.14 2.32 4.49
N TRP A 48 0.40 2.28 3.19
CA TRP A 48 0.25 3.45 2.31
C TRP A 48 -1.17 4.02 2.30
N TRP A 49 -2.16 3.12 2.27
CA TRP A 49 -3.58 3.50 2.21
C TRP A 49 -4.07 4.25 3.46
N HIS A 50 -3.69 3.84 4.64
CA HIS A 50 -4.12 4.50 5.87
C HIS A 50 -3.34 5.79 6.14
N THR A 51 -2.03 5.78 5.89
CA THR A 51 -1.16 6.90 6.27
C THR A 51 -1.07 7.97 5.19
N MET A 52 -0.82 7.58 3.94
CA MET A 52 -0.61 8.53 2.84
C MET A 52 -1.89 8.79 2.03
N GLY A 53 -2.78 7.83 1.93
CA GLY A 53 -4.02 7.90 1.15
C GLY A 53 -5.28 8.21 1.96
N GLY A 54 -5.33 7.80 3.23
CA GLY A 54 -6.53 7.96 4.06
C GLY A 54 -6.87 9.43 4.32
N ASP A 55 -8.09 9.82 4.03
CA ASP A 55 -8.63 11.18 4.20
C ASP A 55 -9.61 11.32 5.38
N GLY A 56 -9.85 10.23 6.10
CA GLY A 56 -10.81 10.15 7.19
C GLY A 56 -12.22 9.71 6.77
N THR A 57 -12.40 9.33 5.50
CA THR A 57 -13.67 8.71 5.05
C THR A 57 -13.87 7.37 5.73
N ASP A 58 -15.06 7.16 6.26
CA ASP A 58 -15.51 5.90 6.84
C ASP A 58 -17.00 5.66 6.52
N MET A 59 -17.59 4.63 7.14
CA MET A 59 -19.00 4.30 6.93
C MET A 59 -19.99 5.34 7.53
N PHE A 60 -19.49 6.30 8.33
CA PHE A 60 -20.31 7.30 9.02
C PHE A 60 -20.20 8.69 8.38
N GLY A 61 -19.20 8.94 7.55
CA GLY A 61 -19.02 10.24 6.93
C GLY A 61 -17.93 10.33 5.88
N CYS A 62 -17.94 11.46 5.19
CA CYS A 62 -16.94 11.79 4.18
C CYS A 62 -15.63 12.26 4.83
N GLY A 63 -14.57 12.34 4.02
CA GLY A 63 -13.24 12.71 4.47
C GLY A 63 -13.18 14.09 5.13
N THR A 64 -12.37 14.19 6.16
CA THR A 64 -12.15 15.41 6.96
C THR A 64 -10.77 16.02 6.74
N THR A 65 -9.87 15.31 6.05
CA THR A 65 -8.51 15.77 5.76
C THR A 65 -8.26 15.86 4.26
N ASN A 66 -7.65 16.97 3.83
CA ASN A 66 -7.23 17.13 2.45
C ASN A 66 -5.73 16.77 2.32
N LYS A 67 -5.47 15.65 1.66
CA LYS A 67 -4.09 15.19 1.40
C LYS A 67 -3.68 15.45 -0.06
N THR A 68 -3.70 16.71 -0.46
CA THR A 68 -3.19 17.13 -1.79
C THR A 68 -1.66 17.20 -1.83
N TRP A 69 -1.02 17.16 -0.66
CA TRP A 69 0.44 17.30 -0.53
C TRP A 69 0.99 18.58 -1.22
N GLY A 70 0.15 19.63 -1.26
CA GLY A 70 0.50 20.90 -1.91
C GLY A 70 0.54 20.86 -3.44
N CYS A 71 -0.05 19.82 -4.05
CA CYS A 71 -0.03 19.60 -5.50
C CYS A 71 -1.45 19.51 -6.07
N ASP A 72 -1.71 20.28 -7.14
CA ASP A 72 -2.96 20.19 -7.90
C ASP A 72 -2.91 19.05 -8.93
N ASP A 73 -1.76 18.85 -9.56
CA ASP A 73 -1.54 17.77 -10.52
C ASP A 73 -1.46 16.41 -9.84
N VAL A 74 -2.17 15.44 -10.41
CA VAL A 74 -2.34 14.09 -9.83
C VAL A 74 -1.00 13.32 -9.79
N THR A 75 -0.17 13.45 -10.81
CA THR A 75 1.13 12.78 -10.87
C THR A 75 2.12 13.45 -9.90
N ALA A 76 2.11 14.79 -9.84
CA ALA A 76 2.90 15.53 -8.86
C ALA A 76 2.52 15.16 -7.43
N ARG A 77 1.22 15.01 -7.16
CA ARG A 77 0.70 14.54 -5.87
C ARG A 77 1.19 13.14 -5.52
N ALA A 78 1.19 12.21 -6.48
CA ALA A 78 1.73 10.87 -6.27
C ALA A 78 3.22 10.88 -5.91
N LYS A 79 4.01 11.72 -6.59
CA LYS A 79 5.44 11.92 -6.25
C LYS A 79 5.63 12.54 -4.87
N ALA A 80 4.87 13.58 -4.53
CA ALA A 80 4.92 14.23 -3.22
C ALA A 80 4.57 13.24 -2.08
N LYS A 81 3.61 12.33 -2.31
CA LYS A 81 3.31 11.25 -1.36
C LYS A 81 4.51 10.33 -1.11
N VAL A 82 5.29 10.00 -2.13
CA VAL A 82 6.51 9.19 -1.96
C VAL A 82 7.51 9.94 -1.07
N GLU A 83 7.78 11.21 -1.34
CA GLU A 83 8.68 12.02 -0.54
C GLU A 83 8.24 12.07 0.93
N ALA A 84 6.96 12.38 1.17
CA ALA A 84 6.39 12.46 2.51
C ALA A 84 6.42 11.10 3.24
N ALA A 85 6.15 9.99 2.53
CA ALA A 85 6.18 8.66 3.11
C ALA A 85 7.58 8.28 3.61
N PHE A 86 8.60 8.50 2.80
CA PHE A 86 9.98 8.18 3.20
C PHE A 86 10.49 9.12 4.31
N GLU A 87 10.06 10.39 4.33
CA GLU A 87 10.34 11.31 5.42
C GLU A 87 9.74 10.83 6.75
N ILE A 88 8.43 10.51 6.78
CA ILE A 88 7.79 10.07 8.02
C ILE A 88 8.31 8.70 8.49
N MET A 89 8.65 7.80 7.57
CA MET A 89 9.29 6.53 7.91
C MET A 89 10.64 6.75 8.60
N ASP A 90 11.43 7.72 8.17
CA ASP A 90 12.69 8.05 8.85
C ASP A 90 12.45 8.62 10.24
N LYS A 91 11.52 9.57 10.36
CA LYS A 91 11.16 10.18 11.65
C LYS A 91 10.62 9.19 12.67
N LEU A 92 9.90 8.16 12.22
CA LEU A 92 9.35 7.09 13.07
C LEU A 92 10.28 5.88 13.20
N SER A 93 11.44 5.87 12.52
CA SER A 93 12.34 4.71 12.45
C SER A 93 11.66 3.44 11.94
N ILE A 94 10.74 3.56 10.99
CA ILE A 94 10.07 2.46 10.30
C ILE A 94 10.90 2.04 9.10
N ASP A 95 11.22 0.74 8.98
CA ASP A 95 12.09 0.24 7.92
C ASP A 95 11.34 -0.31 6.71
N TYR A 96 10.06 -0.63 6.87
CA TYR A 96 9.26 -1.25 5.82
C TYR A 96 8.04 -0.42 5.46
N TYR A 97 7.52 -0.65 4.25
CA TYR A 97 6.21 -0.15 3.81
C TYR A 97 5.48 -1.22 3.00
N CYS A 98 4.18 -1.03 2.83
CA CYS A 98 3.34 -1.84 1.97
C CYS A 98 2.32 -0.95 1.26
N PHE A 99 1.88 -1.38 0.06
CA PHE A 99 1.02 -0.56 -0.79
C PHE A 99 -0.01 -1.38 -1.56
N HIS A 100 -1.10 -0.70 -1.97
CA HIS A 100 -1.85 -1.07 -3.17
C HIS A 100 -1.38 -0.21 -4.35
N ASP A 101 -1.37 -0.77 -5.54
CA ASP A 101 -0.91 -0.09 -6.76
C ASP A 101 -1.56 1.28 -6.98
N ARG A 102 -2.89 1.37 -6.76
CA ARG A 102 -3.66 2.61 -6.96
C ARG A 102 -3.48 3.63 -5.84
N ASP A 103 -2.97 3.24 -4.69
CA ASP A 103 -2.58 4.17 -3.63
C ASP A 103 -1.22 4.84 -3.91
N LEU A 104 -0.31 4.12 -4.60
CA LEU A 104 0.94 4.69 -5.13
C LEU A 104 0.66 5.65 -6.28
N SER A 105 -0.05 5.17 -7.31
CA SER A 105 -0.39 5.94 -8.50
C SER A 105 -1.85 5.68 -8.84
N PRO A 106 -2.70 6.72 -8.91
CA PRO A 106 -4.12 6.53 -9.20
C PRO A 106 -4.36 5.99 -10.60
N GLU A 107 -5.60 5.66 -10.90
CA GLU A 107 -6.02 5.27 -12.24
C GLU A 107 -6.14 6.49 -13.15
N TYR A 108 -5.72 6.34 -14.40
CA TYR A 108 -5.79 7.34 -15.47
C TYR A 108 -6.77 6.89 -16.58
N GLY A 109 -6.78 7.60 -17.70
CA GLY A 109 -7.73 7.38 -18.79
C GLY A 109 -7.67 6.01 -19.47
N SER A 110 -6.55 5.29 -19.36
CA SER A 110 -6.39 3.94 -19.88
C SER A 110 -5.50 3.10 -18.97
N LEU A 111 -5.60 1.76 -19.09
CA LEU A 111 -4.72 0.84 -18.37
C LEU A 111 -3.24 1.04 -18.77
N GLY A 112 -2.97 1.31 -20.07
CA GLY A 112 -1.62 1.57 -20.55
C GLY A 112 -1.00 2.80 -19.90
N GLU A 113 -1.72 3.92 -19.90
CA GLU A 113 -1.29 5.15 -19.24
C GLU A 113 -1.12 4.95 -17.73
N THR A 114 -2.07 4.30 -17.09
CA THR A 114 -2.03 4.00 -15.67
C THR A 114 -0.77 3.20 -15.30
N ASN A 115 -0.44 2.18 -16.07
CA ASN A 115 0.75 1.36 -15.87
C ASN A 115 2.05 2.14 -16.12
N GLU A 116 2.06 3.05 -17.08
CA GLU A 116 3.20 3.94 -17.32
C GLU A 116 3.45 4.88 -16.14
N LYS A 117 2.39 5.53 -15.65
CA LYS A 117 2.47 6.41 -14.47
C LYS A 117 2.88 5.63 -13.22
N LEU A 118 2.36 4.43 -13.03
CA LEU A 118 2.77 3.56 -11.92
C LEU A 118 4.28 3.27 -11.97
N ARG A 119 4.83 2.96 -13.16
CA ARG A 119 6.29 2.72 -13.31
C ARG A 119 7.11 3.93 -12.87
N VAL A 120 6.69 5.15 -13.24
CA VAL A 120 7.38 6.39 -12.81
C VAL A 120 7.42 6.52 -11.28
N ILE A 121 6.31 6.21 -10.61
CA ILE A 121 6.25 6.28 -9.15
C ILE A 121 7.07 5.14 -8.51
N VAL A 122 7.03 3.95 -9.08
CA VAL A 122 7.85 2.80 -8.64
C VAL A 122 9.35 3.11 -8.77
N ASP A 123 9.77 3.78 -9.85
CA ASP A 123 11.16 4.20 -10.03
C ASP A 123 11.59 5.18 -8.94
N LEU A 124 10.74 6.16 -8.61
CA LEU A 124 11.00 7.07 -7.51
C LEU A 124 11.07 6.34 -6.15
N CYS A 125 10.17 5.40 -5.90
CA CYS A 125 10.24 4.57 -4.69
C CYS A 125 11.56 3.79 -4.62
N LYS A 126 12.03 3.24 -5.75
CA LYS A 126 13.30 2.51 -5.81
C LYS A 126 14.49 3.43 -5.51
N GLU A 127 14.51 4.62 -6.10
CA GLU A 127 15.52 5.64 -5.79
C GLU A 127 15.56 5.96 -4.27
N LYS A 128 14.39 6.15 -3.66
CA LYS A 128 14.28 6.40 -2.22
C LYS A 128 14.73 5.21 -1.37
N GLN A 129 14.40 3.99 -1.77
CA GLN A 129 14.89 2.78 -1.11
C GLN A 129 16.42 2.73 -1.12
N ASP A 130 17.03 2.99 -2.27
CA ASP A 130 18.48 2.95 -2.44
C ASP A 130 19.19 4.04 -1.62
N ALA A 131 18.56 5.22 -1.49
CA ALA A 131 19.10 6.33 -0.69
C ALA A 131 18.93 6.15 0.82
N THR A 132 17.88 5.43 1.28
CA THR A 132 17.50 5.39 2.70
C THR A 132 17.63 4.02 3.35
N GLY A 133 17.83 2.95 2.57
CA GLY A 133 17.82 1.57 3.06
C GLY A 133 16.44 1.02 3.44
N LYS A 134 15.36 1.79 3.27
CA LYS A 134 13.99 1.33 3.50
C LYS A 134 13.63 0.23 2.50
N LYS A 135 12.68 -0.64 2.85
CA LYS A 135 12.36 -1.85 2.06
C LYS A 135 10.86 -2.00 1.87
N LEU A 136 10.47 -2.57 0.74
CA LEU A 136 9.11 -3.01 0.55
C LEU A 136 8.87 -4.32 1.31
N LEU A 137 7.82 -4.36 2.15
CA LEU A 137 7.39 -5.61 2.79
C LEU A 137 6.54 -6.43 1.81
N TRP A 138 5.47 -5.83 1.27
CA TRP A 138 4.64 -6.44 0.24
C TRP A 138 3.87 -5.40 -0.56
N GLY A 139 3.50 -5.76 -1.78
CA GLY A 139 2.58 -5.03 -2.64
C GLY A 139 1.33 -5.83 -2.95
N THR A 140 0.28 -5.16 -3.39
CA THR A 140 -0.95 -5.77 -3.87
C THR A 140 -1.66 -4.87 -4.89
N ALA A 141 -2.60 -5.42 -5.65
CA ALA A 141 -3.49 -4.66 -6.52
C ALA A 141 -4.76 -4.23 -5.76
N LYS A 142 -5.19 -2.99 -5.99
CA LYS A 142 -6.44 -2.44 -5.44
C LYS A 142 -7.63 -2.78 -6.34
N CYS A 143 -8.09 -4.03 -6.25
CA CYS A 143 -9.14 -4.57 -7.08
C CYS A 143 -10.51 -4.59 -6.38
N PHE A 144 -10.87 -3.53 -5.64
CA PHE A 144 -12.05 -3.53 -4.79
C PHE A 144 -12.79 -2.20 -4.64
N ASP A 145 -12.22 -1.07 -5.03
CA ASP A 145 -12.84 0.24 -4.82
C ASP A 145 -13.36 0.89 -6.12
N HIS A 146 -12.92 0.43 -7.27
CA HIS A 146 -13.44 0.91 -8.54
C HIS A 146 -14.79 0.25 -8.87
N PRO A 147 -15.80 0.96 -9.41
CA PRO A 147 -17.11 0.42 -9.75
C PRO A 147 -17.09 -0.84 -10.65
N ARG A 148 -16.06 -1.00 -11.49
CA ARG A 148 -15.91 -2.23 -12.31
C ARG A 148 -15.84 -3.50 -11.48
N TYR A 149 -15.39 -3.41 -10.24
CA TYR A 149 -15.20 -4.55 -9.34
C TYR A 149 -16.38 -4.79 -8.39
N MET A 150 -17.51 -4.16 -8.66
CA MET A 150 -18.69 -4.31 -7.81
C MET A 150 -19.21 -5.77 -7.69
N HIS A 151 -18.89 -6.60 -8.68
CA HIS A 151 -19.22 -8.04 -8.71
C HIS A 151 -17.97 -8.91 -8.78
N GLY A 152 -16.93 -8.53 -8.05
CA GLY A 152 -15.65 -9.22 -8.05
C GLY A 152 -14.65 -8.67 -9.08
N ALA A 153 -13.43 -9.07 -8.93
CA ALA A 153 -12.31 -8.76 -9.81
C ALA A 153 -11.76 -10.04 -10.47
N GLY A 154 -10.88 -10.75 -9.78
CA GLY A 154 -10.41 -12.06 -10.21
C GLY A 154 -11.46 -13.18 -10.15
N THR A 155 -12.57 -12.95 -9.50
CA THR A 155 -13.74 -13.84 -9.43
C THR A 155 -14.93 -13.33 -10.25
N SER A 156 -14.75 -12.24 -11.02
CA SER A 156 -15.82 -11.67 -11.82
C SER A 156 -16.30 -12.63 -12.92
N PRO A 157 -17.61 -12.79 -13.10
CA PRO A 157 -18.17 -13.56 -14.22
C PRO A 157 -18.04 -12.82 -15.56
N SER A 158 -17.68 -11.54 -15.55
CA SER A 158 -17.39 -10.76 -16.76
C SER A 158 -15.96 -10.99 -17.22
N ALA A 159 -15.79 -11.54 -18.42
CA ALA A 159 -14.47 -11.79 -19.02
C ALA A 159 -13.62 -10.51 -19.12
N ASP A 160 -14.24 -9.37 -19.45
CA ASP A 160 -13.53 -8.09 -19.57
C ASP A 160 -13.01 -7.61 -18.21
N VAL A 161 -13.82 -7.72 -17.15
CA VAL A 161 -13.42 -7.35 -15.80
C VAL A 161 -12.33 -8.29 -15.28
N PHE A 162 -12.49 -9.60 -15.50
CA PHE A 162 -11.48 -10.60 -15.15
C PHE A 162 -10.14 -10.31 -15.83
N ALA A 163 -10.14 -10.06 -17.14
CA ALA A 163 -8.93 -9.75 -17.91
C ALA A 163 -8.27 -8.45 -17.46
N TYR A 164 -9.08 -7.41 -17.15
CA TYR A 164 -8.57 -6.14 -16.62
C TYR A 164 -7.91 -6.34 -15.25
N ALA A 165 -8.58 -7.08 -14.36
CA ALA A 165 -8.06 -7.41 -13.04
C ALA A 165 -6.74 -8.17 -13.13
N ALA A 166 -6.65 -9.18 -14.00
CA ALA A 166 -5.42 -9.93 -14.24
C ALA A 166 -4.26 -9.04 -14.72
N ALA A 167 -4.52 -8.12 -15.64
CA ALA A 167 -3.52 -7.19 -16.13
C ALA A 167 -3.08 -6.17 -15.03
N GLN A 168 -4.01 -5.71 -14.20
CA GLN A 168 -3.70 -4.85 -13.05
C GLN A 168 -2.86 -5.59 -12.00
N ILE A 169 -3.24 -6.82 -11.65
CA ILE A 169 -2.51 -7.67 -10.70
C ILE A 169 -1.09 -7.92 -11.22
N LYS A 170 -0.95 -8.25 -12.50
CA LYS A 170 0.38 -8.44 -13.11
C LYS A 170 1.26 -7.20 -12.96
N SER A 171 0.74 -6.00 -13.22
CA SER A 171 1.48 -4.75 -13.05
C SER A 171 1.89 -4.50 -11.60
N ALA A 172 1.03 -4.84 -10.64
CA ALA A 172 1.35 -4.71 -9.22
C ALA A 172 2.39 -5.73 -8.77
N ILE A 173 2.38 -6.96 -9.32
CA ILE A 173 3.44 -7.96 -9.11
C ILE A 173 4.76 -7.46 -9.68
N ASP A 174 4.79 -6.97 -10.92
CA ASP A 174 6.00 -6.42 -11.55
C ASP A 174 6.60 -5.28 -10.71
N ALA A 175 5.75 -4.38 -10.19
CA ALA A 175 6.17 -3.31 -9.29
C ALA A 175 6.76 -3.87 -7.97
N THR A 176 6.13 -4.87 -7.39
CA THR A 176 6.59 -5.53 -6.16
C THR A 176 7.95 -6.19 -6.35
N VAL A 177 8.14 -6.90 -7.46
CA VAL A 177 9.43 -7.53 -7.83
C VAL A 177 10.51 -6.46 -8.01
N LYS A 178 10.21 -5.39 -8.76
CA LYS A 178 11.17 -4.29 -9.01
C LYS A 178 11.63 -3.62 -7.71
N LEU A 179 10.73 -3.46 -6.74
CA LEU A 179 11.02 -2.88 -5.43
C LEU A 179 11.63 -3.88 -4.43
N GLY A 180 11.86 -5.14 -4.84
CA GLY A 180 12.44 -6.17 -3.98
C GLY A 180 11.53 -6.53 -2.79
N GLY A 181 10.22 -6.54 -3.00
CA GLY A 181 9.24 -6.92 -1.99
C GLY A 181 9.46 -8.32 -1.44
N GLN A 182 9.26 -8.51 -0.14
CA GLN A 182 9.40 -9.82 0.50
C GLN A 182 8.24 -10.77 0.17
N GLY A 183 7.11 -10.23 -0.28
CA GLY A 183 5.94 -10.97 -0.69
C GLY A 183 4.99 -10.13 -1.53
N TYR A 184 4.01 -10.80 -2.11
CA TYR A 184 2.85 -10.21 -2.75
C TYR A 184 1.58 -10.72 -2.07
N VAL A 185 0.62 -9.86 -1.81
CA VAL A 185 -0.65 -10.24 -1.19
C VAL A 185 -1.74 -10.28 -2.26
N PHE A 186 -2.34 -11.44 -2.45
CA PHE A 186 -3.62 -11.56 -3.15
C PHE A 186 -4.73 -11.29 -2.13
N TRP A 187 -5.27 -10.09 -2.16
CA TRP A 187 -6.32 -9.71 -1.23
C TRP A 187 -7.67 -9.59 -1.92
N GLY A 188 -8.60 -10.43 -1.49
CA GLY A 188 -9.94 -10.54 -2.04
C GLY A 188 -10.99 -9.75 -1.27
N GLY A 189 -10.72 -8.51 -0.87
CA GLY A 189 -11.57 -7.73 0.04
C GLY A 189 -13.01 -7.50 -0.42
N ARG A 190 -13.25 -7.49 -1.73
CA ARG A 190 -14.59 -7.47 -2.34
C ARG A 190 -14.69 -8.47 -3.48
N GLU A 191 -14.08 -9.61 -3.29
CA GLU A 191 -14.14 -10.67 -4.27
C GLU A 191 -15.55 -11.24 -4.29
N GLY A 192 -16.35 -10.82 -4.97
CA GLY A 192 -17.58 -11.41 -5.09
C GLY A 192 -18.69 -10.43 -5.35
N TYR A 193 -19.10 -9.67 -4.41
CA TYR A 193 -20.44 -9.12 -4.61
C TYR A 193 -20.86 -8.22 -3.45
N GLU A 194 -21.80 -7.33 -3.75
CA GLU A 194 -22.50 -6.54 -2.73
C GLU A 194 -23.81 -7.19 -2.29
N THR A 195 -24.36 -8.10 -3.10
CA THR A 195 -25.59 -8.84 -2.78
C THR A 195 -25.60 -10.24 -3.41
N LEU A 196 -26.15 -11.20 -2.69
CA LEU A 196 -26.32 -12.58 -3.17
C LEU A 196 -27.35 -12.71 -4.31
N LEU A 197 -28.20 -11.68 -4.49
CA LEU A 197 -29.32 -11.75 -5.43
C LEU A 197 -28.90 -11.65 -6.90
N ASN A 198 -27.76 -11.09 -7.19
CA ASN A 198 -27.27 -10.85 -8.54
C ASN A 198 -25.87 -11.42 -8.80
N THR A 199 -25.49 -12.45 -8.06
CA THR A 199 -24.22 -13.12 -8.22
C THR A 199 -24.38 -14.63 -8.39
N ASN A 200 -23.45 -15.27 -9.08
CA ASN A 200 -23.33 -16.72 -9.16
C ASN A 200 -22.20 -17.19 -8.23
N MET A 201 -22.55 -17.46 -6.99
CA MET A 201 -21.58 -17.85 -5.95
C MET A 201 -20.80 -19.12 -6.30
N GLY A 202 -21.42 -20.07 -7.01
CA GLY A 202 -20.72 -21.29 -7.45
C GLY A 202 -19.61 -20.97 -8.44
N LEU A 203 -19.92 -20.16 -9.46
CA LEU A 203 -18.92 -19.71 -10.44
C LEU A 203 -17.80 -18.87 -9.80
N GLU A 204 -18.15 -18.00 -8.87
CA GLU A 204 -17.15 -17.17 -8.17
C GLU A 204 -16.20 -18.04 -7.33
N LEU A 205 -16.73 -19.07 -6.66
CA LEU A 205 -15.91 -20.02 -5.93
C LEU A 205 -14.97 -20.80 -6.87
N ASP A 206 -15.49 -21.29 -8.00
CA ASP A 206 -14.69 -22.00 -8.99
C ASP A 206 -13.56 -21.12 -9.54
N LEU A 207 -13.83 -19.85 -9.87
CA LEU A 207 -12.85 -18.88 -10.31
C LEU A 207 -11.81 -18.59 -9.22
N SER A 208 -12.22 -18.47 -7.96
CA SER A 208 -11.32 -18.29 -6.82
C SER A 208 -10.37 -19.47 -6.66
N LEU A 209 -10.85 -20.69 -6.83
CA LEU A 209 -10.05 -21.92 -6.74
C LEU A 209 -8.95 -21.99 -7.79
N ILE A 210 -9.15 -21.43 -8.97
CA ILE A 210 -8.10 -21.33 -10.01
C ILE A 210 -6.89 -20.57 -9.47
N HIS A 211 -7.09 -19.47 -8.72
CA HIS A 211 -6.01 -18.69 -8.14
C HIS A 211 -5.31 -19.40 -6.97
N ILE A 212 -5.97 -20.30 -6.30
CA ILE A 212 -5.44 -21.05 -5.15
C ILE A 212 -4.70 -22.33 -5.58
N SER A 213 -5.20 -23.02 -6.62
CA SER A 213 -4.71 -24.35 -6.98
C SER A 213 -3.61 -24.35 -8.06
N GLU A 214 -3.42 -23.29 -8.82
CA GLU A 214 -2.46 -23.21 -9.93
C GLU A 214 -1.13 -22.47 -9.65
N PRO A 215 -0.83 -21.87 -8.48
CA PRO A 215 0.43 -21.16 -8.27
C PRO A 215 1.66 -22.07 -8.14
N THR A 216 1.52 -23.38 -8.28
CA THR A 216 2.58 -24.37 -8.05
C THR A 216 3.07 -25.11 -9.28
N ARG A 217 2.75 -24.62 -10.48
CA ARG A 217 3.29 -25.16 -11.74
C ARG A 217 4.11 -24.18 -12.53
#